data_fba0d16a2a334d6a4f69a3b6900c1066
#
_entry.id   fba0d16a2a334d6a4f69a3b6900c1066
#
_cell.length_a   1.000
_cell.length_b   1.000
_cell.length_c   1.000
_cell.angle_alpha   90.00
_cell.angle_beta   90.00
_cell.angle_gamma   90.00
#
_symmetry.space_group_name_H-M   'P 1'
#
loop_
_entity.id
_entity.type
_entity.pdbx_description
1 polymer ?
#
loop_
_entity_poly.entity_id
_entity_poly.type
_entity_poly.pdbx_seq_one_letter_code
_entity_poly.pdbx_strand_id
1 'polypeptide(L)'
;MATYNGARYVRRQVETIVAQLDPEDELVVSDDSSSDDTVAIVRSLGDPRIRILEGNTFRSPLLNFELAIKKARGDTIVLSVQDDVWLENKLPLVRQLFARVATRPYLVVLDARIVDESEQVIHPSVQAKLNAGPGLLKNLWTNRYLGCCMAFSHDLLDVALPFPAGVGMHDIWLGQLCERVGTTAFVPVTTMLYRRHEANTTGFDIRLEPVKQIRRRLVLAWSLARRGTLGQRPS
;
A
#
# COMPACT_ATOMS: atom_id res chain seq x y z
N MET A 1 -5.72 5.95 -0.18
CA MET A 1 -5.15 6.23 1.17
C MET A 1 -6.08 5.67 2.22
N ALA A 2 -5.54 5.04 3.27
CA ALA A 2 -6.31 4.62 4.45
C ALA A 2 -5.93 5.54 5.61
N THR A 3 -6.95 6.04 6.35
CA THR A 3 -6.76 6.96 7.49
C THR A 3 -7.50 6.46 8.74
N TYR A 4 -6.92 6.75 9.90
CA TYR A 4 -7.50 6.58 11.22
C TYR A 4 -6.70 7.39 12.25
N ASN A 5 -7.31 8.42 12.85
CA ASN A 5 -6.70 9.31 13.85
C ASN A 5 -5.29 9.82 13.43
N GLY A 6 -5.22 10.42 12.24
CA GLY A 6 -3.98 10.88 11.61
C GLY A 6 -3.83 12.41 11.54
N ALA A 7 -4.60 13.19 12.29
CA ALA A 7 -4.65 14.65 12.20
C ALA A 7 -3.27 15.33 12.24
N ARG A 8 -2.33 14.74 12.99
CA ARG A 8 -0.97 15.27 13.14
C ARG A 8 -0.18 15.32 11.82
N TYR A 9 -0.40 14.36 10.91
CA TYR A 9 0.46 14.15 9.74
C TYR A 9 -0.28 14.26 8.41
N VAL A 10 -1.59 14.00 8.39
CA VAL A 10 -2.39 13.79 7.17
C VAL A 10 -2.33 14.99 6.22
N ARG A 11 -2.28 16.24 6.72
CA ARG A 11 -2.16 17.44 5.89
C ARG A 11 -0.92 17.37 5.00
N ARG A 12 0.25 17.19 5.62
CA ARG A 12 1.53 17.14 4.90
C ARG A 12 1.55 16.02 3.86
N GLN A 13 1.04 14.84 4.21
CA GLN A 13 0.97 13.71 3.29
C GLN A 13 0.06 14.00 2.10
N VAL A 14 -1.15 14.50 2.32
CA VAL A 14 -2.09 14.81 1.24
C VAL A 14 -1.54 15.91 0.33
N GLU A 15 -0.96 16.97 0.88
CA GLU A 15 -0.34 18.05 0.10
C GLU A 15 0.74 17.51 -0.84
N THR A 16 1.62 16.60 -0.38
CA THR A 16 2.67 16.00 -1.22
C THR A 16 2.14 15.07 -2.30
N ILE A 17 0.97 14.45 -2.10
CA ILE A 17 0.29 13.65 -3.12
C ILE A 17 -0.35 14.57 -4.15
N VAL A 18 -1.18 15.50 -3.71
CA VAL A 18 -1.97 16.41 -4.56
C VAL A 18 -1.07 17.23 -5.50
N ALA A 19 0.12 17.64 -5.01
CA ALA A 19 1.11 18.37 -5.82
C ALA A 19 1.61 17.58 -7.05
N GLN A 20 1.42 16.25 -7.10
CA GLN A 20 1.87 15.38 -8.19
C GLN A 20 0.73 14.82 -9.03
N LEU A 21 -0.54 15.05 -8.63
CA LEU A 21 -1.69 14.55 -9.36
C LEU A 21 -1.90 15.35 -10.66
N ASP A 22 -2.16 14.64 -11.75
CA ASP A 22 -2.69 15.22 -12.97
C ASP A 22 -4.21 15.48 -12.84
N PRO A 23 -4.84 16.26 -13.73
CA PRO A 23 -6.27 16.57 -13.64
C PRO A 23 -7.19 15.35 -13.61
N GLU A 24 -6.78 14.24 -14.27
CA GLU A 24 -7.56 13.01 -14.37
C GLU A 24 -7.29 12.02 -13.21
N ASP A 25 -6.30 12.30 -12.37
CA ASP A 25 -6.00 11.45 -11.22
C ASP A 25 -6.99 11.69 -10.07
N GLU A 26 -7.12 10.72 -9.18
CA GLU A 26 -7.91 10.87 -7.95
C GLU A 26 -7.13 10.41 -6.71
N LEU A 27 -7.38 11.06 -5.58
CA LEU A 27 -6.98 10.59 -4.26
C LEU A 27 -8.21 10.08 -3.51
N VAL A 28 -8.34 8.76 -3.40
CA VAL A 28 -9.40 8.13 -2.59
C VAL A 28 -8.90 7.99 -1.16
N VAL A 29 -9.53 8.69 -0.24
CA VAL A 29 -9.26 8.62 1.21
C VAL A 29 -10.35 7.81 1.87
N SER A 30 -10.02 6.65 2.42
CA SER A 30 -10.95 5.84 3.23
C SER A 30 -10.64 6.03 4.70
N ASP A 31 -11.58 6.63 5.42
CA ASP A 31 -11.44 6.92 6.85
C ASP A 31 -12.21 5.89 7.68
N ASP A 32 -11.51 5.28 8.64
CA ASP A 32 -12.07 4.24 9.53
C ASP A 32 -12.62 4.85 10.84
N SER A 33 -13.49 5.88 10.71
CA SER A 33 -14.13 6.61 11.82
C SER A 33 -13.12 7.29 12.75
N SER A 34 -12.26 8.14 12.20
CA SER A 34 -11.38 9.01 12.99
C SER A 34 -12.21 9.86 13.96
N SER A 35 -11.74 9.96 15.19
CA SER A 35 -12.34 10.79 16.25
C SER A 35 -11.62 12.13 16.42
N ASP A 36 -10.52 12.33 15.71
CA ASP A 36 -9.76 13.59 15.65
C ASP A 36 -10.10 14.38 14.36
N ASP A 37 -9.37 15.46 14.11
CA ASP A 37 -9.61 16.36 12.98
C ASP A 37 -9.14 15.80 11.62
N THR A 38 -8.79 14.51 11.49
CA THR A 38 -8.24 13.91 10.26
C THR A 38 -9.10 14.25 9.04
N VAL A 39 -10.38 13.94 9.08
CA VAL A 39 -11.32 14.16 7.96
C VAL A 39 -11.52 15.65 7.68
N ALA A 40 -11.66 16.46 8.73
CA ALA A 40 -11.80 17.91 8.61
C ALA A 40 -10.58 18.56 7.92
N ILE A 41 -9.37 18.10 8.28
CA ILE A 41 -8.11 18.55 7.66
C ILE A 41 -8.08 18.20 6.17
N VAL A 42 -8.37 16.94 5.81
CA VAL A 42 -8.37 16.52 4.40
C VAL A 42 -9.38 17.31 3.59
N ARG A 43 -10.59 17.50 4.12
CA ARG A 43 -11.66 18.28 3.47
C ARG A 43 -11.28 19.74 3.29
N SER A 44 -10.56 20.34 4.25
CA SER A 44 -10.14 21.75 4.20
C SER A 44 -9.15 22.07 3.08
N LEU A 45 -8.52 21.07 2.46
CA LEU A 45 -7.62 21.25 1.32
C LEU A 45 -8.38 21.67 0.05
N GLY A 46 -9.69 21.37 -0.04
CA GLY A 46 -10.56 21.87 -1.11
C GLY A 46 -10.21 21.38 -2.53
N ASP A 47 -9.36 20.36 -2.68
CA ASP A 47 -8.97 19.85 -4.00
C ASP A 47 -10.05 18.90 -4.56
N PRO A 48 -10.62 19.18 -5.76
CA PRO A 48 -11.70 18.39 -6.33
C PRO A 48 -11.30 16.94 -6.68
N ARG A 49 -10.01 16.64 -6.78
CA ARG A 49 -9.49 15.27 -7.03
C ARG A 49 -9.51 14.40 -5.78
N ILE A 50 -9.77 14.97 -4.60
CA ILE A 50 -9.88 14.23 -3.35
C ILE A 50 -11.31 13.72 -3.16
N ARG A 51 -11.45 12.42 -2.95
CA ARG A 51 -12.72 11.78 -2.62
C ARG A 51 -12.62 11.04 -1.29
N ILE A 52 -13.39 11.46 -0.31
CA ILE A 52 -13.37 10.93 1.06
C ILE A 52 -14.51 9.93 1.22
N LEU A 53 -14.20 8.76 1.75
CA LEU A 53 -15.14 7.70 2.13
C LEU A 53 -15.18 7.63 3.65
N GLU A 54 -16.31 8.02 4.23
CA GLU A 54 -16.52 8.15 5.67
C GLU A 54 -17.57 7.16 6.19
N GLY A 55 -17.69 7.07 7.52
CA GLY A 55 -18.71 6.25 8.18
C GLY A 55 -18.33 4.77 8.28
N ASN A 56 -17.11 4.41 7.95
CA ASN A 56 -16.60 3.05 8.09
C ASN A 56 -16.21 2.78 9.54
N THR A 57 -16.44 1.58 10.04
CA THR A 57 -16.12 1.17 11.42
C THR A 57 -15.40 -0.18 11.43
N PHE A 58 -14.45 -0.36 10.52
CA PHE A 58 -13.77 -1.64 10.34
C PHE A 58 -12.84 -1.97 11.51
N ARG A 59 -12.22 -0.97 12.11
CA ARG A 59 -11.13 -1.12 13.09
C ARG A 59 -10.04 -2.05 12.56
N SER A 60 -9.78 -1.93 11.27
CA SER A 60 -8.88 -2.83 10.53
C SER A 60 -8.23 -2.11 9.36
N PRO A 61 -6.92 -1.89 9.40
CA PRO A 61 -6.19 -1.32 8.25
C PRO A 61 -6.38 -2.13 6.97
N LEU A 62 -6.49 -3.48 7.08
CA LEU A 62 -6.71 -4.36 5.94
C LEU A 62 -8.02 -4.04 5.21
N LEU A 63 -9.14 -3.94 5.96
CA LEU A 63 -10.46 -3.67 5.38
C LEU A 63 -10.58 -2.22 4.91
N ASN A 64 -9.93 -1.29 5.61
CA ASN A 64 -9.90 0.11 5.21
C ASN A 64 -9.18 0.28 3.86
N PHE A 65 -8.03 -0.38 3.67
CA PHE A 65 -7.36 -0.43 2.38
C PHE A 65 -8.21 -1.13 1.30
N GLU A 66 -8.86 -2.25 1.64
CA GLU A 66 -9.72 -2.97 0.69
C GLU A 66 -10.83 -2.06 0.14
N LEU A 67 -11.48 -1.27 1.02
CA LEU A 67 -12.51 -0.33 0.57
C LEU A 67 -11.91 0.77 -0.33
N ALA A 68 -10.81 1.39 0.07
CA ALA A 68 -10.15 2.42 -0.74
C ALA A 68 -9.80 1.91 -2.13
N ILE A 69 -9.16 0.72 -2.20
CA ILE A 69 -8.76 0.06 -3.43
C ILE A 69 -9.97 -0.29 -4.30
N LYS A 70 -11.01 -0.89 -3.72
CA LYS A 70 -12.26 -1.25 -4.43
C LYS A 70 -12.98 -0.04 -5.02
N LYS A 71 -12.78 1.14 -4.45
CA LYS A 71 -13.40 2.40 -4.90
C LYS A 71 -12.51 3.21 -5.84
N ALA A 72 -11.27 2.84 -6.00
CA ALA A 72 -10.37 3.46 -6.97
C ALA A 72 -10.79 3.13 -8.41
N ARG A 73 -10.60 4.10 -9.32
CA ARG A 73 -11.05 4.03 -10.73
C ARG A 73 -9.90 4.05 -11.72
N GLY A 74 -8.72 4.51 -11.30
CA GLY A 74 -7.56 4.64 -12.17
C GLY A 74 -6.99 3.29 -12.60
N ASP A 75 -6.36 3.24 -13.77
CA ASP A 75 -5.69 2.05 -14.33
C ASP A 75 -4.47 1.63 -13.50
N THR A 76 -3.88 2.56 -12.78
CA THR A 76 -2.76 2.36 -11.86
C THR A 76 -3.13 2.82 -10.47
N ILE A 77 -3.00 1.93 -9.50
CA ILE A 77 -3.31 2.20 -8.09
C ILE A 77 -2.01 2.36 -7.32
N VAL A 78 -1.86 3.49 -6.62
CA VAL A 78 -0.71 3.79 -5.75
C VAL A 78 -1.19 3.82 -4.30
N LEU A 79 -0.62 2.96 -3.46
CA LEU A 79 -1.00 2.90 -2.06
C LEU A 79 -0.37 4.03 -1.25
N SER A 80 -1.11 4.53 -0.27
CA SER A 80 -0.65 5.57 0.65
C SER A 80 -1.24 5.38 2.04
N VAL A 81 -0.48 5.70 3.05
CA VAL A 81 -0.89 5.86 4.46
C VAL A 81 -0.89 7.36 4.80
N GLN A 82 -1.37 7.70 5.99
CA GLN A 82 -1.63 9.09 6.40
C GLN A 82 -0.43 9.87 6.94
N ASP A 83 0.68 9.19 7.26
CA ASP A 83 1.77 9.68 8.12
C ASP A 83 3.15 9.76 7.41
N ASP A 84 3.19 9.44 6.11
CA ASP A 84 4.39 9.52 5.29
C ASP A 84 4.52 10.88 4.58
N VAL A 85 5.57 11.03 3.75
CA VAL A 85 5.76 12.19 2.86
C VAL A 85 6.22 11.70 1.50
N TRP A 86 5.47 11.97 0.42
CA TRP A 86 5.90 11.63 -0.92
C TRP A 86 6.92 12.64 -1.46
N LEU A 87 8.00 12.13 -2.07
CA LEU A 87 8.96 12.94 -2.81
C LEU A 87 8.40 13.22 -4.21
N GLU A 88 8.83 14.31 -4.82
CA GLU A 88 8.34 14.81 -6.12
C GLU A 88 8.49 13.81 -7.28
N ASN A 89 9.40 12.84 -7.15
CA ASN A 89 9.67 11.84 -8.16
C ASN A 89 8.74 10.62 -8.12
N LYS A 90 7.81 10.51 -7.15
CA LYS A 90 7.04 9.27 -6.95
C LYS A 90 6.08 8.99 -8.09
N LEU A 91 5.12 9.88 -8.37
CA LEU A 91 4.17 9.65 -9.46
C LEU A 91 4.83 9.70 -10.85
N PRO A 92 5.76 10.64 -11.15
CA PRO A 92 6.50 10.58 -12.41
C PRO A 92 7.18 9.22 -12.67
N LEU A 93 7.85 8.65 -11.65
CA LEU A 93 8.47 7.33 -11.78
C LEU A 93 7.44 6.22 -11.98
N VAL A 94 6.35 6.23 -11.21
CA VAL A 94 5.26 5.25 -11.36
C VAL A 94 4.71 5.30 -12.79
N ARG A 95 4.34 6.48 -13.30
CA ARG A 95 3.84 6.64 -14.68
C ARG A 95 4.85 6.09 -15.71
N GLN A 96 6.14 6.43 -15.56
CA GLN A 96 7.18 5.93 -16.46
C GLN A 96 7.30 4.41 -16.45
N LEU A 97 7.23 3.78 -15.27
CA LEU A 97 7.32 2.32 -15.15
C LEU A 97 6.11 1.64 -15.80
N PHE A 98 4.90 2.12 -15.50
CA PHE A 98 3.67 1.51 -16.01
C PHE A 98 3.48 1.71 -17.53
N ALA A 99 3.97 2.81 -18.10
CA ALA A 99 3.94 3.04 -19.54
C ALA A 99 4.84 2.08 -20.33
N ARG A 100 5.85 1.47 -19.70
CA ARG A 100 6.82 0.57 -20.37
C ARG A 100 6.51 -0.91 -20.22
N VAL A 101 5.55 -1.26 -19.36
CA VAL A 101 5.26 -2.66 -19.04
C VAL A 101 4.11 -3.18 -19.88
N ALA A 102 4.41 -4.24 -20.65
CA ALA A 102 3.40 -4.95 -21.45
C ALA A 102 2.71 -6.09 -20.68
N THR A 103 3.40 -6.66 -19.67
CA THR A 103 2.87 -7.80 -18.89
C THR A 103 1.98 -7.31 -17.77
N ARG A 104 0.76 -7.82 -17.68
CA ARG A 104 -0.20 -7.52 -16.61
C ARG A 104 -0.78 -8.80 -16.02
N PRO A 105 -1.18 -8.80 -14.73
CA PRO A 105 -1.04 -7.69 -13.79
C PRO A 105 0.43 -7.37 -13.47
N TYR A 106 0.69 -6.10 -13.17
CA TYR A 106 2.02 -5.60 -12.82
C TYR A 106 1.97 -4.88 -11.47
N LEU A 107 3.00 -5.11 -10.64
CA LEU A 107 3.17 -4.46 -9.36
C LEU A 107 4.62 -3.99 -9.20
N VAL A 108 4.81 -2.78 -8.72
CA VAL A 108 6.12 -2.25 -8.34
C VAL A 108 6.16 -1.96 -6.85
N VAL A 109 7.28 -2.30 -6.21
CA VAL A 109 7.64 -1.88 -4.86
C VAL A 109 8.79 -0.89 -4.99
N LEU A 110 8.53 0.37 -4.70
CA LEU A 110 9.52 1.45 -4.68
C LEU A 110 10.27 1.46 -3.35
N ASP A 111 11.31 2.27 -3.25
CA ASP A 111 12.04 2.42 -1.99
C ASP A 111 11.62 3.68 -1.23
N ALA A 112 11.93 3.70 0.07
CA ALA A 112 11.70 4.82 0.98
C ALA A 112 12.90 5.02 1.91
N ARG A 113 13.09 6.26 2.38
CA ARG A 113 13.95 6.54 3.55
C ARG A 113 13.11 6.40 4.81
N ILE A 114 13.67 5.77 5.83
CA ILE A 114 13.04 5.74 7.15
C ILE A 114 13.45 7.01 7.89
N VAL A 115 12.47 7.75 8.36
CA VAL A 115 12.68 9.00 9.11
C VAL A 115 11.96 8.96 10.47
N ASP A 116 12.40 9.79 11.40
CA ASP A 116 11.70 10.05 12.64
C ASP A 116 10.55 11.07 12.46
N GLU A 117 9.94 11.47 13.58
CA GLU A 117 8.85 12.46 13.58
C GLU A 117 9.27 13.84 13.05
N SER A 118 10.56 14.16 13.13
CA SER A 118 11.18 15.42 12.68
C SER A 118 11.73 15.33 11.25
N GLU A 119 11.42 14.25 10.51
CA GLU A 119 11.93 13.95 9.16
C GLU A 119 13.45 13.75 9.10
N GLN A 120 14.13 13.50 10.23
CA GLN A 120 15.53 13.12 10.26
C GLN A 120 15.69 11.67 9.82
N VAL A 121 16.67 11.41 8.94
CA VAL A 121 16.89 10.08 8.38
C VAL A 121 17.46 9.12 9.43
N ILE A 122 16.69 8.07 9.77
CA ILE A 122 17.11 6.96 10.64
C ILE A 122 17.79 5.84 9.80
N HIS A 123 17.27 5.57 8.60
CA HIS A 123 17.82 4.56 7.72
C HIS A 123 17.61 4.97 6.25
N PRO A 124 18.64 4.85 5.38
CA PRO A 124 18.58 5.37 4.01
C PRO A 124 17.66 4.60 3.07
N SER A 125 17.30 3.35 3.37
CA SER A 125 16.52 2.49 2.48
C SER A 125 15.72 1.45 3.26
N VAL A 126 14.41 1.42 3.02
CA VAL A 126 13.53 0.36 3.55
C VAL A 126 13.83 -0.97 2.86
N GLN A 127 14.06 -0.97 1.54
CA GLN A 127 14.37 -2.20 0.81
C GLN A 127 15.64 -2.87 1.32
N ALA A 128 16.69 -2.09 1.57
CA ALA A 128 17.92 -2.62 2.14
C ALA A 128 17.70 -3.17 3.56
N LYS A 129 16.97 -2.44 4.43
CA LYS A 129 16.66 -2.88 5.79
C LYS A 129 15.86 -4.19 5.83
N LEU A 130 14.89 -4.35 4.94
CA LEU A 130 14.05 -5.55 4.86
C LEU A 130 14.69 -6.67 4.04
N ASN A 131 15.84 -6.44 3.40
CA ASN A 131 16.39 -7.30 2.36
C ASN A 131 15.27 -7.65 1.34
N ALA A 132 14.54 -6.62 0.88
CA ALA A 132 13.39 -6.75 0.01
C ALA A 132 13.81 -7.23 -1.38
N GLY A 133 12.90 -7.93 -2.05
CA GLY A 133 13.14 -8.46 -3.38
C GLY A 133 12.15 -9.58 -3.72
N PRO A 134 12.10 -10.01 -4.98
CA PRO A 134 11.16 -11.02 -5.44
C PRO A 134 11.46 -12.39 -4.81
N GLY A 135 10.46 -13.25 -4.81
CA GLY A 135 10.57 -14.63 -4.36
C GLY A 135 9.43 -15.07 -3.45
N LEU A 136 8.48 -15.84 -4.02
CA LEU A 136 7.28 -16.32 -3.33
C LEU A 136 7.58 -16.98 -1.98
N LEU A 137 8.51 -17.93 -1.92
CA LEU A 137 8.83 -18.64 -0.69
C LEU A 137 9.51 -17.73 0.35
N LYS A 138 10.43 -16.88 -0.11
CA LYS A 138 11.12 -15.91 0.73
C LYS A 138 10.13 -14.94 1.38
N ASN A 139 9.21 -14.41 0.60
CA ASN A 139 8.21 -13.44 1.05
C ASN A 139 7.04 -14.10 1.79
N LEU A 140 6.74 -15.38 1.53
CA LEU A 140 5.78 -16.13 2.30
C LEU A 140 6.24 -16.30 3.76
N TRP A 141 7.52 -16.50 4.01
CA TRP A 141 8.07 -16.67 5.34
C TRP A 141 8.19 -15.33 6.10
N THR A 142 8.68 -14.30 5.44
CA THR A 142 8.85 -12.96 6.02
C THR A 142 8.28 -11.92 5.08
N ASN A 143 7.29 -11.13 5.53
CA ASN A 143 6.77 -10.03 4.72
C ASN A 143 7.87 -8.99 4.45
N ARG A 144 8.19 -8.77 3.18
CA ARG A 144 9.20 -7.80 2.73
C ARG A 144 8.60 -6.73 1.81
N TYR A 145 7.28 -6.76 1.68
CA TYR A 145 6.53 -5.68 1.05
C TYR A 145 6.24 -4.60 2.08
N LEU A 146 6.22 -3.37 1.63
CA LEU A 146 5.74 -2.23 2.39
C LEU A 146 4.65 -1.56 1.57
N GLY A 147 3.41 -1.59 2.06
CA GLY A 147 2.22 -1.18 1.31
C GLY A 147 2.35 0.24 0.75
N CYS A 148 2.78 1.21 1.54
CA CYS A 148 2.95 2.60 1.11
C CYS A 148 4.01 2.80 0.00
N CYS A 149 4.87 1.80 -0.25
CA CYS A 149 5.82 1.78 -1.35
C CYS A 149 5.28 1.12 -2.62
N MET A 150 4.03 0.60 -2.61
CA MET A 150 3.49 -0.20 -3.70
C MET A 150 2.63 0.63 -4.66
N ALA A 151 2.80 0.32 -5.95
CA ALA A 151 1.86 0.67 -7.00
C ALA A 151 1.57 -0.56 -7.86
N PHE A 152 0.35 -0.70 -8.37
CA PHE A 152 -0.04 -1.86 -9.17
C PHE A 152 -1.12 -1.51 -10.20
N SER A 153 -1.21 -2.33 -11.26
CA SER A 153 -2.23 -2.19 -12.29
C SER A 153 -3.59 -2.66 -11.78
N HIS A 154 -4.64 -1.97 -12.19
CA HIS A 154 -6.02 -2.20 -11.72
C HIS A 154 -6.50 -3.64 -11.92
N ASP A 155 -6.09 -4.28 -13.01
CA ASP A 155 -6.45 -5.68 -13.34
C ASP A 155 -6.00 -6.72 -12.29
N LEU A 156 -5.03 -6.37 -11.42
CA LEU A 156 -4.72 -7.21 -10.26
C LEU A 156 -5.95 -7.39 -9.34
N LEU A 157 -6.86 -6.42 -9.32
CA LEU A 157 -8.05 -6.45 -8.46
C LEU A 157 -9.04 -7.55 -8.84
N ASP A 158 -9.10 -7.96 -10.12
CA ASP A 158 -9.99 -9.02 -10.60
C ASP A 158 -9.73 -10.35 -9.88
N VAL A 159 -8.47 -10.57 -9.46
CA VAL A 159 -8.05 -11.75 -8.72
C VAL A 159 -7.79 -11.48 -7.24
N ALA A 160 -7.53 -10.24 -6.84
CA ALA A 160 -7.19 -9.90 -5.47
C ALA A 160 -8.40 -9.71 -4.55
N LEU A 161 -9.50 -9.17 -5.08
CA LEU A 161 -10.69 -8.84 -4.30
C LEU A 161 -11.74 -9.98 -4.26
N PRO A 162 -12.48 -10.12 -3.16
CA PRO A 162 -12.23 -9.51 -1.86
C PRO A 162 -10.98 -10.10 -1.21
N PHE A 163 -10.34 -9.38 -0.28
CA PHE A 163 -9.18 -9.91 0.42
C PHE A 163 -9.56 -11.14 1.25
N PRO A 164 -8.77 -12.22 1.23
CA PRO A 164 -9.08 -13.40 2.02
C PRO A 164 -8.99 -13.11 3.52
N ALA A 165 -9.98 -13.58 4.28
CA ALA A 165 -9.95 -13.44 5.73
C ALA A 165 -8.70 -14.11 6.33
N GLY A 166 -7.96 -13.37 7.15
CA GLY A 166 -6.80 -13.90 7.88
C GLY A 166 -5.45 -13.82 7.14
N VAL A 167 -5.35 -13.20 5.95
CA VAL A 167 -4.07 -13.00 5.24
C VAL A 167 -3.09 -12.07 5.98
N GLY A 168 -3.58 -11.36 6.99
CA GLY A 168 -2.76 -10.48 7.82
C GLY A 168 -2.76 -9.03 7.35
N MET A 169 -2.13 -8.73 6.22
CA MET A 169 -2.06 -7.37 5.67
C MET A 169 -2.20 -7.38 4.14
N HIS A 170 -2.65 -6.24 3.60
CA HIS A 170 -2.91 -6.05 2.17
C HIS A 170 -1.63 -6.15 1.31
N ASP A 171 -0.51 -5.68 1.81
CA ASP A 171 0.76 -5.63 1.11
C ASP A 171 1.31 -7.02 0.77
N ILE A 172 1.38 -7.92 1.75
CA ILE A 172 1.83 -9.28 1.52
C ILE A 172 0.87 -10.04 0.60
N TRP A 173 -0.45 -9.78 0.70
CA TRP A 173 -1.44 -10.40 -0.16
C TRP A 173 -1.27 -9.96 -1.62
N LEU A 174 -1.27 -8.66 -1.87
CA LEU A 174 -1.15 -8.10 -3.23
C LEU A 174 0.20 -8.46 -3.86
N GLY A 175 1.30 -8.32 -3.12
CA GLY A 175 2.63 -8.62 -3.60
C GLY A 175 2.80 -10.10 -3.98
N GLN A 176 2.44 -11.02 -3.10
CA GLN A 176 2.53 -12.45 -3.33
C GLN A 176 1.59 -12.92 -4.46
N LEU A 177 0.38 -12.36 -4.51
CA LEU A 177 -0.56 -12.70 -5.58
C LEU A 177 -0.02 -12.24 -6.94
N CYS A 178 0.48 -11.01 -7.03
CA CYS A 178 1.07 -10.50 -8.26
C CYS A 178 2.32 -11.27 -8.70
N GLU A 179 3.19 -11.69 -7.77
CA GLU A 179 4.33 -12.58 -8.12
C GLU A 179 3.88 -13.91 -8.73
N ARG A 180 2.66 -14.37 -8.39
CA ARG A 180 2.13 -15.64 -8.89
C ARG A 180 1.44 -15.50 -10.25
N VAL A 181 0.69 -14.42 -10.47
CA VAL A 181 -0.20 -14.29 -11.65
C VAL A 181 0.27 -13.26 -12.66
N GLY A 182 1.30 -12.48 -12.35
CA GLY A 182 1.82 -11.39 -13.15
C GLY A 182 3.30 -11.14 -12.93
N THR A 183 3.67 -9.87 -12.87
CA THR A 183 5.08 -9.45 -12.68
C THR A 183 5.19 -8.48 -11.51
N THR A 184 6.08 -8.78 -10.57
CA THR A 184 6.42 -7.89 -9.46
C THR A 184 7.86 -7.42 -9.58
N ALA A 185 8.07 -6.10 -9.58
CA ALA A 185 9.38 -5.46 -9.64
C ALA A 185 9.70 -4.74 -8.33
N PHE A 186 10.94 -4.85 -7.88
CA PHE A 186 11.50 -4.06 -6.77
C PHE A 186 12.45 -3.02 -7.37
N VAL A 187 12.13 -1.74 -7.20
CA VAL A 187 12.88 -0.63 -7.79
C VAL A 187 13.55 0.16 -6.67
N PRO A 188 14.90 0.13 -6.56
CA PRO A 188 15.63 0.73 -5.45
C PRO A 188 15.79 2.25 -5.61
N VAL A 189 14.69 2.93 -5.90
CA VAL A 189 14.62 4.39 -6.03
C VAL A 189 13.78 4.94 -4.89
N THR A 190 14.40 5.75 -4.06
CA THR A 190 13.71 6.44 -2.95
C THR A 190 12.69 7.42 -3.50
N THR A 191 11.43 7.23 -3.10
CA THR A 191 10.28 8.03 -3.58
C THR A 191 9.45 8.62 -2.46
N MET A 192 9.80 8.33 -1.21
CA MET A 192 9.08 8.83 -0.05
C MET A 192 9.91 8.78 1.21
N LEU A 193 9.49 9.53 2.21
CA LEU A 193 9.93 9.43 3.60
C LEU A 193 8.91 8.59 4.35
N TYR A 194 9.34 7.43 4.83
CA TYR A 194 8.56 6.54 5.69
C TYR A 194 8.75 6.94 7.14
N ARG A 195 7.73 7.52 7.74
CA ARG A 195 7.80 8.07 9.10
C ARG A 195 7.63 6.99 10.15
N ARG A 196 8.53 7.01 11.15
CA ARG A 196 8.45 6.15 12.33
C ARG A 196 8.07 6.97 13.56
N HIS A 197 6.99 6.57 14.21
CA HIS A 197 6.49 7.12 15.46
C HIS A 197 5.83 6.01 16.30
N GLU A 198 5.54 6.27 17.55
CA GLU A 198 5.02 5.25 18.49
C GLU A 198 3.65 4.67 18.08
N ALA A 199 2.83 5.46 17.39
CA ALA A 199 1.49 5.05 16.95
C ALA A 199 1.46 4.25 15.63
N ASN A 200 2.61 3.93 15.00
CA ASN A 200 2.61 3.10 13.79
C ASN A 200 1.98 1.73 14.06
N THR A 201 0.99 1.35 13.28
CA THR A 201 0.28 0.06 13.38
C THR A 201 1.19 -1.13 13.10
N THR A 202 2.24 -0.95 12.30
CA THR A 202 3.21 -1.98 11.94
C THR A 202 4.61 -1.56 12.35
N GLY A 203 5.28 -2.38 13.17
CA GLY A 203 6.70 -2.24 13.49
C GLY A 203 7.53 -3.29 12.77
N PHE A 204 8.75 -2.94 12.36
CA PHE A 204 9.72 -3.94 11.84
C PHE A 204 10.05 -5.01 12.90
N ASP A 205 9.82 -4.70 14.19
CA ASP A 205 10.17 -5.54 15.33
C ASP A 205 8.97 -6.23 15.98
N ILE A 206 7.75 -6.08 15.45
CA ILE A 206 6.57 -6.76 16.00
C ILE A 206 6.66 -8.25 15.67
N ARG A 207 7.08 -9.03 16.65
CA ARG A 207 7.04 -10.50 16.58
C ARG A 207 5.64 -10.97 16.97
N LEU A 208 4.91 -11.50 16.01
CA LEU A 208 3.67 -12.22 16.29
C LEU A 208 3.97 -13.51 17.05
N GLU A 209 3.03 -13.92 17.90
CA GLU A 209 3.07 -15.26 18.48
C GLU A 209 3.26 -16.33 17.36
N PRO A 210 4.15 -17.31 17.55
CA PRO A 210 4.50 -18.27 16.49
C PRO A 210 3.26 -18.95 15.87
N VAL A 211 2.28 -19.34 16.69
CA VAL A 211 1.04 -19.99 16.23
C VAL A 211 0.22 -19.08 15.33
N LYS A 212 0.06 -17.80 15.69
CA LYS A 212 -0.65 -16.81 14.86
C LYS A 212 0.10 -16.57 13.55
N GLN A 213 1.43 -16.56 13.59
CA GLN A 213 2.24 -16.39 12.39
C GLN A 213 2.08 -17.58 11.43
N ILE A 214 2.21 -18.80 11.92
CA ILE A 214 2.02 -20.03 11.12
C ILE A 214 0.62 -20.05 10.50
N ARG A 215 -0.43 -19.79 11.30
CA ARG A 215 -1.81 -19.75 10.79
C ARG A 215 -1.96 -18.74 9.65
N ARG A 216 -1.45 -17.51 9.80
CA ARG A 216 -1.48 -16.50 8.74
C ARG A 216 -0.76 -16.96 7.47
N ARG A 217 0.38 -17.65 7.60
CA ARG A 217 1.13 -18.18 6.45
C ARG A 217 0.38 -19.29 5.74
N LEU A 218 -0.27 -20.19 6.48
CA LEU A 218 -1.10 -21.25 5.90
C LEU A 218 -2.31 -20.68 5.15
N VAL A 219 -3.00 -19.70 5.75
CA VAL A 219 -4.11 -19.00 5.10
C VAL A 219 -3.65 -18.30 3.82
N LEU A 220 -2.52 -17.59 3.87
CA LEU A 220 -1.94 -16.94 2.70
C LEU A 220 -1.60 -17.95 1.60
N ALA A 221 -0.86 -19.00 1.91
CA ALA A 221 -0.48 -20.04 0.94
C ALA A 221 -1.69 -20.71 0.29
N TRP A 222 -2.69 -21.06 1.09
CA TRP A 222 -3.95 -21.65 0.59
C TRP A 222 -4.74 -20.69 -0.29
N SER A 223 -4.84 -19.42 0.11
CA SER A 223 -5.53 -18.39 -0.66
C SER A 223 -4.84 -18.14 -2.00
N LEU A 224 -3.50 -18.10 -2.01
CA LEU A 224 -2.71 -17.97 -3.24
C LEU A 224 -2.93 -19.19 -4.15
N ALA A 225 -2.94 -20.40 -3.62
CA ALA A 225 -3.18 -21.61 -4.41
C ALA A 225 -4.55 -21.55 -5.12
N ARG A 226 -5.60 -21.13 -4.42
CA ARG A 226 -6.96 -21.03 -5.00
C ARG A 226 -7.12 -19.91 -6.02
N ARG A 227 -6.54 -18.72 -5.77
CA ARG A 227 -6.70 -17.54 -6.64
C ARG A 227 -5.80 -17.61 -7.86
N GLY A 228 -4.62 -18.20 -7.76
CA GLY A 228 -3.72 -18.36 -8.90
C GLY A 228 -4.22 -19.30 -10.00
N THR A 229 -5.24 -20.12 -9.72
CA THR A 229 -5.92 -20.95 -10.75
C THR A 229 -7.07 -20.22 -11.46
N LEU A 230 -7.62 -19.16 -10.84
CA LEU A 230 -8.70 -18.36 -11.44
C LEU A 230 -8.20 -17.39 -12.52
N GLY A 231 -6.91 -17.02 -12.50
CA GLY A 231 -6.28 -16.16 -13.50
C GLY A 231 -5.99 -16.83 -14.86
N GLN A 232 -6.14 -18.14 -14.95
CA GLN A 232 -6.03 -18.89 -16.22
C GLN A 232 -7.42 -19.08 -16.84
N ARG A 233 -8.12 -17.99 -17.20
CA ARG A 233 -9.20 -18.12 -18.17
C ARG A 233 -8.57 -18.30 -19.54
N PRO A 234 -8.88 -19.39 -20.27
CA PRO A 234 -8.44 -19.51 -21.65
C PRO A 234 -9.04 -18.36 -22.46
N SER A 235 -8.18 -17.73 -23.24
CA SER A 235 -8.51 -16.72 -24.27
C SER A 235 -9.55 -17.23 -25.25
#